data_b8fdb2362cca9cabf28071e678386876
#
_entry.id   b8fdb2362cca9cabf28071e678386876
#
_cell.length_a   1.000
_cell.length_b   1.000
_cell.length_c   1.000
_cell.angle_alpha   90.00
_cell.angle_beta   90.00
_cell.angle_gamma   90.00
#
_symmetry.space_group_name_H-M   'P 1'
#
loop_
_entity.id
_entity.type
_entity.pdbx_description
1 polymer ?
#
loop_
_entity_poly.entity_id
_entity_poly.type
_entity_poly.pdbx_seq_one_letter_code
_entity_poly.pdbx_strand_id
1 'polypeptide(L)'
;MDTPLTLEELRQKWNDVLDLVEREDRISWMAFFDARLASFDGRVLTLDYSDSGKFGGSHQFPETRERQIILLKSAVKEVCGVEIEIEQRP
;
A
#
# COMPACT_ATOMS: atom_id res chain seq x y z
N MET A 1 -8.64 -7.62 23.66
CA MET A 1 -8.26 -8.70 22.81
C MET A 1 -8.16 -8.24 21.37
N ASP A 2 -7.02 -8.46 20.75
CA ASP A 2 -6.78 -7.87 19.45
C ASP A 2 -7.32 -8.73 18.34
N THR A 3 -8.31 -8.21 17.66
CA THR A 3 -8.81 -8.84 16.46
C THR A 3 -7.83 -8.51 15.33
N PRO A 4 -7.34 -9.51 14.61
CA PRO A 4 -6.44 -9.22 13.50
C PRO A 4 -7.15 -8.38 12.45
N LEU A 5 -6.42 -7.47 11.84
CA LEU A 5 -6.94 -6.66 10.77
C LEU A 5 -7.26 -7.58 9.58
N THR A 6 -8.43 -7.37 8.98
CA THR A 6 -8.84 -8.16 7.82
C THR A 6 -8.66 -7.34 6.54
N LEU A 7 -8.69 -8.02 5.41
CA LEU A 7 -8.62 -7.35 4.12
C LEU A 7 -9.78 -6.36 3.95
N GLU A 8 -10.96 -6.74 4.40
CA GLU A 8 -12.12 -5.87 4.29
C GLU A 8 -11.96 -4.61 5.12
N GLU A 9 -11.47 -4.74 6.35
CA GLU A 9 -11.22 -3.59 7.19
C GLU A 9 -10.15 -2.69 6.59
N LEU A 10 -9.12 -3.29 6.02
CA LEU A 10 -8.06 -2.54 5.37
C LEU A 10 -8.60 -1.77 4.17
N ARG A 11 -9.48 -2.39 3.39
CA ARG A 11 -10.13 -1.71 2.28
C ARG A 11 -10.93 -0.50 2.74
N GLN A 12 -11.65 -0.64 3.85
CA GLN A 12 -12.45 0.46 4.37
C GLN A 12 -11.58 1.64 4.79
N LYS A 13 -10.38 1.36 5.26
CA LYS A 13 -9.46 2.40 5.73
C LYS A 13 -8.46 2.82 4.67
N TRP A 14 -8.51 2.20 3.50
CA TRP A 14 -7.48 2.44 2.49
C TRP A 14 -7.47 3.89 1.99
N ASN A 15 -8.62 4.51 1.88
CA ASN A 15 -8.68 5.91 1.50
C ASN A 15 -7.96 6.80 2.51
N ASP A 16 -8.11 6.49 3.78
CA ASP A 16 -7.41 7.25 4.83
C ASP A 16 -5.90 7.03 4.75
N VAL A 17 -5.49 5.81 4.44
CA VAL A 17 -4.07 5.50 4.23
C VAL A 17 -3.53 6.29 3.05
N LEU A 18 -4.26 6.28 1.94
CA LEU A 18 -3.84 7.01 0.74
C LEU A 18 -3.81 8.52 0.97
N ASP A 19 -4.76 9.05 1.72
CA ASP A 19 -4.77 10.48 2.05
C ASP A 19 -3.52 10.86 2.84
N LEU A 20 -3.10 10.01 3.75
CA LEU A 20 -1.91 10.27 4.53
C LEU A 20 -0.66 10.22 3.65
N VAL A 21 -0.60 9.23 2.75
CA VAL A 21 0.52 9.12 1.80
C VAL A 21 0.58 10.36 0.91
N GLU A 22 -0.58 10.79 0.40
CA GLU A 22 -0.64 11.98 -0.45
C GLU A 22 -0.13 13.22 0.27
N ARG A 23 -0.49 13.35 1.53
CA ARG A 23 -0.06 14.48 2.34
C ARG A 23 1.44 14.50 2.55
N GLU A 24 2.03 13.32 2.74
CA GLU A 24 3.47 13.21 2.96
C GLU A 24 4.27 13.30 1.67
N ASP A 25 3.79 12.63 0.62
CA ASP A 25 4.50 12.57 -0.66
C ASP A 25 3.53 12.20 -1.76
N ARG A 26 3.12 13.20 -2.52
CA ARG A 26 2.16 13.01 -3.60
C ARG A 26 2.65 12.05 -4.68
N ILE A 27 3.94 12.02 -4.92
CA ILE A 27 4.50 11.12 -5.93
C ILE A 27 4.32 9.67 -5.49
N SER A 28 4.55 9.39 -4.21
CA SER A 28 4.29 8.06 -3.67
C SER A 28 2.80 7.72 -3.73
N TRP A 29 1.93 8.69 -3.44
CA TRP A 29 0.50 8.48 -3.57
C TRP A 29 0.13 8.06 -5.00
N MET A 30 0.71 8.72 -5.99
CA MET A 30 0.45 8.37 -7.38
C MET A 30 0.90 6.96 -7.73
N ALA A 31 1.89 6.44 -7.01
CA ALA A 31 2.35 5.07 -7.22
C ALA A 31 1.36 4.04 -6.68
N PHE A 32 0.53 4.40 -5.72
CA PHE A 32 -0.32 3.43 -5.03
C PHE A 32 -1.82 3.63 -5.25
N PHE A 33 -2.25 4.79 -5.73
CA PHE A 33 -3.68 5.08 -5.71
C PHE A 33 -4.51 4.15 -6.58
N ASP A 34 -3.95 3.58 -7.63
CA ASP A 34 -4.68 2.64 -8.48
C ASP A 34 -4.26 1.19 -8.27
N ALA A 35 -3.54 0.91 -7.20
CA ALA A 35 -3.25 -0.46 -6.82
C ALA A 35 -4.49 -1.09 -6.21
N ARG A 36 -4.70 -2.36 -6.49
CA ARG A 36 -5.77 -3.13 -5.88
C ARG A 36 -5.25 -3.91 -4.69
N LEU A 37 -6.06 -3.98 -3.65
CA LEU A 37 -5.77 -4.83 -2.51
C LEU A 37 -6.16 -6.26 -2.88
N ALA A 38 -5.18 -7.05 -3.30
CA ALA A 38 -5.45 -8.40 -3.79
C ALA A 38 -5.68 -9.39 -2.67
N SER A 39 -4.86 -9.33 -1.62
CA SER A 39 -5.00 -10.23 -0.49
C SER A 39 -4.29 -9.67 0.72
N PHE A 40 -4.71 -10.13 1.87
CA PHE A 40 -4.06 -9.76 3.13
C PHE A 40 -4.26 -10.90 4.13
N ASP A 41 -3.17 -11.47 4.61
CA ASP A 41 -3.22 -12.62 5.51
C ASP A 41 -3.09 -12.22 6.98
N GLY A 42 -3.21 -10.93 7.29
CA GLY A 42 -2.99 -10.41 8.64
C GLY A 42 -1.60 -9.85 8.84
N ARG A 43 -0.70 -10.11 7.92
CA ARG A 43 0.67 -9.65 7.99
C ARG A 43 1.18 -9.11 6.66
N VAL A 44 0.92 -9.81 5.56
CA VAL A 44 1.39 -9.43 4.23
C VAL A 44 0.23 -8.96 3.40
N LEU A 45 0.30 -7.73 2.94
CA LEU A 45 -0.66 -7.16 2.00
C LEU A 45 -0.08 -7.27 0.60
N THR A 46 -0.84 -7.88 -0.30
CA THR A 46 -0.45 -7.99 -1.70
C THR A 46 -1.21 -6.94 -2.51
N LEU A 47 -0.47 -6.10 -3.19
CA LEU A 47 -1.03 -5.09 -4.09
C LEU A 47 -0.92 -5.59 -5.52
N ASP A 48 -1.99 -5.43 -6.27
CA ASP A 48 -2.09 -5.90 -7.65
C ASP A 48 -2.23 -4.69 -8.58
N TYR A 49 -1.32 -4.58 -9.51
CA TYR A 49 -1.29 -3.49 -10.49
C TYR A 49 -1.67 -3.96 -11.89
N SER A 50 -2.20 -5.16 -12.02
CA SER A 50 -2.47 -5.73 -13.34
C SER A 50 -3.41 -4.86 -14.18
N ASP A 51 -4.31 -4.14 -13.55
CA ASP A 51 -5.26 -3.28 -14.26
C ASP A 51 -4.70 -1.89 -14.55
N SER A 52 -3.65 -1.49 -13.88
CA SER A 52 -3.12 -0.14 -14.04
C SER A 52 -2.11 -0.02 -15.17
N GLY A 53 -1.48 -1.14 -15.53
CA GLY A 53 -0.44 -1.14 -16.54
C GLY A 53 0.86 -0.48 -16.13
N LYS A 54 0.98 -0.08 -14.88
CA LYS A 54 2.15 0.67 -14.43
C LYS A 54 3.44 -0.10 -14.47
N PHE A 55 3.38 -1.41 -14.29
CA PHE A 55 4.59 -2.21 -14.28
C PHE A 55 5.20 -2.41 -15.66
N GLY A 56 4.41 -2.23 -16.69
CA GLY A 56 4.91 -2.44 -18.03
C GLY A 56 5.89 -1.39 -18.51
N GLY A 57 5.86 -0.21 -17.92
CA GLY A 57 6.72 0.86 -18.36
C GLY A 57 7.80 1.23 -17.39
N SER A 58 8.18 0.33 -16.58
CA SER A 58 8.91 0.58 -15.39
C SER A 58 10.14 1.46 -15.54
N HIS A 59 10.06 2.60 -14.95
CA HIS A 59 11.21 3.44 -14.68
C HIS A 59 11.43 3.51 -13.18
N GLN A 60 10.99 2.49 -12.48
CA GLN A 60 11.09 2.49 -11.03
C GLN A 60 12.41 1.95 -10.60
N PHE A 61 13.14 2.78 -9.89
CA PHE A 61 14.41 2.38 -9.31
C PHE A 61 14.12 1.67 -7.99
N PRO A 62 14.87 0.60 -7.67
CA PRO A 62 14.65 -0.13 -6.43
C PRO A 62 14.66 0.75 -5.18
N GLU A 63 15.53 1.74 -5.15
CA GLU A 63 15.63 2.64 -4.01
C GLU A 63 14.37 3.47 -3.82
N THR A 64 13.82 3.98 -4.91
CA THR A 64 12.59 4.75 -4.87
C THR A 64 11.43 3.89 -4.42
N ARG A 65 11.34 2.68 -4.97
CA ARG A 65 10.29 1.74 -4.61
C ARG A 65 10.34 1.41 -3.12
N GLU A 66 11.54 1.15 -2.62
CA GLU A 66 11.71 0.81 -1.21
C GLU A 66 11.25 1.95 -0.30
N ARG A 67 11.62 3.17 -0.66
CA ARG A 67 11.19 4.35 0.09
C ARG A 67 9.68 4.51 0.09
N GLN A 68 9.07 4.28 -1.07
CA GLN A 68 7.61 4.37 -1.19
C GLN A 68 6.92 3.30 -0.35
N ILE A 69 7.46 2.09 -0.34
CA ILE A 69 6.91 1.01 0.47
C ILE A 69 7.02 1.34 1.96
N ILE A 70 8.13 1.89 2.39
CA ILE A 70 8.30 2.29 3.77
C ILE A 70 7.26 3.35 4.17
N LEU A 71 7.03 4.31 3.31
CA LEU A 71 6.03 5.34 3.56
C LEU A 71 4.63 4.73 3.65
N LEU A 72 4.30 3.82 2.76
CA LEU A 72 2.99 3.16 2.77
C LEU A 72 2.80 2.34 4.04
N LYS A 73 3.82 1.59 4.45
CA LYS A 73 3.76 0.85 5.70
C LYS A 73 3.54 1.76 6.90
N SER A 74 4.23 2.88 6.91
CA SER A 74 4.10 3.86 7.98
C SER A 74 2.68 4.42 8.03
N ALA A 75 2.11 4.71 6.87
CA ALA A 75 0.74 5.21 6.78
C ALA A 75 -0.26 4.18 7.30
N VAL A 76 -0.08 2.91 6.91
CA VAL A 76 -0.95 1.84 7.40
C VAL A 76 -0.85 1.71 8.91
N LYS A 77 0.36 1.78 9.44
CA LYS A 77 0.55 1.70 10.88
C LYS A 77 -0.15 2.83 11.60
N GLU A 78 -0.09 4.03 11.05
CA GLU A 78 -0.71 5.19 11.67
C GLU A 78 -2.23 5.13 11.61
N VAL A 79 -2.79 4.70 10.50
CA VAL A 79 -4.24 4.63 10.32
C VAL A 79 -4.84 3.40 10.98
N CYS A 80 -4.19 2.26 10.84
CA CYS A 80 -4.74 0.97 11.28
C CYS A 80 -4.13 0.46 12.58
N GLY A 81 -3.00 1.00 13.00
CA GLY A 81 -2.36 0.60 14.24
C GLY A 81 -1.59 -0.69 14.18
N VAL A 82 -1.32 -1.22 12.99
CA VAL A 82 -0.60 -2.49 12.83
C VAL A 82 0.53 -2.33 11.84
N GLU A 83 1.58 -3.10 12.06
CA GLU A 83 2.69 -3.18 11.11
C GLU A 83 2.46 -4.32 10.14
N ILE A 84 2.63 -4.05 8.86
CA ILE A 84 2.42 -5.07 7.83
C ILE A 84 3.59 -5.10 6.88
N GLU A 85 3.67 -6.20 6.12
CA GLU A 85 4.57 -6.30 4.97
C GLU A 85 3.77 -6.05 3.71
N ILE A 86 4.45 -5.60 2.66
CA ILE A 86 3.77 -5.27 1.40
C ILE A 86 4.47 -6.00 0.27
N GLU A 87 3.68 -6.73 -0.52
CA GLU A 87 4.13 -7.33 -1.76
C GLU A 87 3.42 -6.65 -2.91
N GLN A 88 4.10 -6.50 -4.03
CA GLN A 88 3.53 -5.90 -5.22
C GLN A 88 3.57 -6.89 -6.36
N ARG A 89 2.45 -7.03 -7.08
CA ARG A 89 2.34 -7.86 -8.26
C ARG A 89 1.98 -7.02 -9.47
N PRO A 90 2.65 -7.26 -10.60
CA PRO A 90 2.29 -6.60 -11.85
C PRO A 90 0.95 -7.06 -12.39
#